data_4a371604554427c7c9a54c6a7af819be
#
_entry.id   4a371604554427c7c9a54c6a7af819be
#
_cell.length_a   1.000
_cell.length_b   1.000
_cell.length_c   1.000
_cell.angle_alpha   90.00
_cell.angle_beta   90.00
_cell.angle_gamma   90.00
#
_symmetry.space_group_name_H-M   'P 1'
#
loop_
_entity.id
_entity.type
_entity.pdbx_description
1 polymer ?
#
loop_
_entity_poly.entity_id
_entity_poly.type
_entity_poly.pdbx_seq_one_letter_code
_entity_poly.pdbx_strand_id
1 'polypeptide(L)'
;MQELTVVSLDVDGKHIICESTRPGEKFLLRADDRLRAAVRGEGTRSSQTEIDIEVTNMLSPKEIQSRIRAGASVEQVATSAGVDVSRVERFAHPVLLERSRAAELATASHPMLADGPSVQTLLETVATALVGRGLDHDATSWDAWKNADGRWTVQLTWLAGRSQNVAHFRFTPGAHGGTAVALDDPAKELIDPDFDRPLRPVAPVAQLDFDDAAPQEPAVEEPVTPPRARRSKPAVPTWEDVLLDVRSGGHH
;
A
#
# COMPACT_ATOMS: atom_id res chain seq x y z
N MET A 1 32.19 -16.10 -40.25
CA MET A 1 32.83 -16.73 -39.10
C MET A 1 34.09 -17.36 -39.60
N GLN A 2 35.21 -17.19 -38.89
CA GLN A 2 36.52 -17.75 -39.30
C GLN A 2 36.77 -18.95 -38.37
N GLU A 3 37.04 -20.10 -38.96
CA GLU A 3 37.28 -21.32 -38.22
C GLU A 3 38.76 -21.38 -37.79
N LEU A 4 39.00 -21.66 -36.52
CA LEU A 4 40.32 -21.75 -35.92
C LEU A 4 40.56 -23.22 -35.49
N THR A 5 41.72 -23.77 -35.87
CA THR A 5 42.13 -25.10 -35.48
C THR A 5 43.18 -25.00 -34.37
N VAL A 6 43.03 -25.76 -33.29
CA VAL A 6 44.01 -25.84 -32.20
C VAL A 6 45.25 -26.61 -32.68
N VAL A 7 46.40 -25.96 -32.61
CA VAL A 7 47.68 -26.56 -33.05
C VAL A 7 48.49 -27.09 -31.87
N SER A 8 48.61 -26.31 -30.80
CA SER A 8 49.42 -26.69 -29.65
C SER A 8 49.10 -25.87 -28.41
N LEU A 9 49.60 -26.30 -27.27
CA LEU A 9 49.62 -25.55 -26.01
C LEU A 9 50.96 -24.80 -25.94
N ASP A 10 50.94 -23.51 -25.49
CA ASP A 10 52.14 -22.76 -25.28
C ASP A 10 53.00 -23.33 -24.14
N VAL A 11 54.28 -23.03 -24.09
CA VAL A 11 55.24 -23.56 -23.13
C VAL A 11 54.89 -23.23 -21.68
N ASP A 12 54.17 -22.16 -21.46
CA ASP A 12 53.70 -21.74 -20.13
C ASP A 12 52.41 -22.44 -19.68
N GLY A 13 51.79 -23.22 -20.56
CA GLY A 13 50.53 -23.96 -20.31
C GLY A 13 49.32 -23.07 -20.13
N LYS A 14 49.46 -21.77 -20.33
CA LYS A 14 48.35 -20.80 -20.10
C LYS A 14 47.68 -20.30 -21.38
N HIS A 15 48.29 -20.61 -22.55
CA HIS A 15 47.80 -20.18 -23.85
C HIS A 15 47.69 -21.37 -24.81
N ILE A 16 46.63 -21.36 -25.62
CA ILE A 16 46.39 -22.29 -26.71
C ILE A 16 46.73 -21.59 -28.02
N ILE A 17 47.59 -22.22 -28.81
CA ILE A 17 47.95 -21.72 -30.13
C ILE A 17 46.95 -22.28 -31.15
N CYS A 18 46.21 -21.38 -31.81
CA CYS A 18 45.28 -21.75 -32.87
C CYS A 18 45.80 -21.18 -34.20
N GLU A 19 45.53 -21.93 -35.26
CA GLU A 19 45.85 -21.49 -36.64
C GLU A 19 44.54 -21.32 -37.41
N SER A 20 44.46 -20.22 -38.19
CA SER A 20 43.33 -19.97 -39.06
C SER A 20 43.39 -20.86 -40.30
N THR A 21 42.26 -21.10 -40.95
CA THR A 21 42.13 -21.74 -42.25
C THR A 21 42.91 -21.00 -43.34
N ARG A 22 43.39 -19.78 -43.08
CA ARG A 22 44.32 -19.07 -43.94
C ARG A 22 45.74 -19.36 -43.47
N PRO A 23 46.62 -19.87 -44.36
CA PRO A 23 47.96 -20.24 -43.99
C PRO A 23 48.77 -19.01 -43.48
N GLY A 24 49.34 -19.13 -42.28
CA GLY A 24 50.25 -18.16 -41.68
C GLY A 24 49.69 -17.29 -40.56
N GLU A 25 48.40 -17.30 -40.29
CA GLU A 25 47.80 -16.56 -39.17
C GLU A 25 47.64 -17.45 -37.93
N LYS A 26 48.43 -17.18 -36.88
CA LYS A 26 48.37 -17.84 -35.59
C LYS A 26 47.72 -16.91 -34.55
N PHE A 27 46.87 -17.49 -33.76
CA PHE A 27 46.15 -16.81 -32.67
C PHE A 27 46.50 -17.46 -31.34
N LEU A 28 46.73 -16.64 -30.32
CA LEU A 28 46.91 -17.10 -28.94
C LEU A 28 45.60 -16.89 -28.20
N LEU A 29 45.00 -18.00 -27.77
CA LEU A 29 43.82 -17.97 -26.87
C LEU A 29 44.27 -18.28 -25.44
N ARG A 30 43.85 -17.49 -24.50
CA ARG A 30 44.09 -17.70 -23.09
C ARG A 30 43.27 -18.91 -22.58
N ALA A 31 43.96 -19.90 -22.00
CA ALA A 31 43.34 -21.10 -21.43
C ALA A 31 42.80 -20.81 -20.01
N ASP A 32 41.90 -19.83 -19.90
CA ASP A 32 41.27 -19.43 -18.66
C ASP A 32 39.99 -20.23 -18.37
N ASP A 33 39.37 -20.00 -17.22
CA ASP A 33 38.16 -20.70 -16.82
C ASP A 33 36.96 -20.38 -17.73
N ARG A 34 36.97 -19.26 -18.45
CA ARG A 34 35.95 -18.88 -19.44
C ARG A 34 36.00 -19.78 -20.66
N LEU A 35 37.21 -20.04 -21.18
CA LEU A 35 37.38 -20.93 -22.29
C LEU A 35 37.01 -22.37 -21.90
N ARG A 36 37.34 -22.79 -20.68
CA ARG A 36 36.97 -24.10 -20.15
C ARG A 36 35.47 -24.26 -19.97
N ALA A 37 34.78 -23.23 -19.51
CA ALA A 37 33.32 -23.22 -19.38
C ALA A 37 32.62 -23.24 -20.76
N ALA A 38 33.14 -22.51 -21.76
CA ALA A 38 32.63 -22.51 -23.11
C ALA A 38 32.76 -23.88 -23.78
N VAL A 39 33.91 -24.56 -23.61
CA VAL A 39 34.16 -25.90 -24.16
C VAL A 39 33.27 -26.96 -23.49
N ARG A 40 32.89 -26.80 -22.20
CA ARG A 40 31.97 -27.70 -21.51
C ARG A 40 30.51 -27.46 -21.84
N GLY A 41 30.20 -26.48 -22.68
CA GLY A 41 28.82 -26.09 -23.03
C GLY A 41 28.12 -25.30 -21.94
N GLU A 42 28.84 -24.85 -20.89
CA GLU A 42 28.35 -24.01 -19.81
C GLU A 42 28.34 -22.51 -20.24
N GLY A 43 28.97 -22.21 -21.38
CA GLY A 43 29.16 -20.84 -21.88
C GLY A 43 27.93 -20.13 -22.40
N THR A 44 26.83 -20.84 -22.66
CA THR A 44 25.59 -20.22 -23.14
C THR A 44 24.76 -19.59 -22.02
N ARG A 45 25.07 -19.87 -20.75
CA ARG A 45 24.40 -19.21 -19.61
C ARG A 45 25.23 -18.05 -19.04
N SER A 46 26.54 -18.02 -19.29
CA SER A 46 27.42 -16.94 -18.80
C SER A 46 27.51 -15.72 -19.72
N SER A 47 27.32 -15.88 -21.05
CA SER A 47 27.41 -14.72 -21.96
C SER A 47 26.22 -13.77 -21.89
N GLN A 48 25.13 -14.18 -21.27
CA GLN A 48 24.02 -13.27 -20.97
C GLN A 48 24.25 -12.46 -19.68
N THR A 49 25.17 -12.91 -18.83
CA THR A 49 25.53 -12.24 -17.57
C THR A 49 26.70 -11.25 -17.74
N GLU A 50 27.53 -11.39 -18.79
CA GLU A 50 28.71 -10.53 -18.99
C GLU A 50 28.48 -9.29 -19.86
N ILE A 51 27.35 -9.22 -20.59
CA ILE A 51 26.88 -7.95 -21.17
C ILE A 51 26.31 -7.04 -20.08
N ASP A 52 26.00 -7.61 -18.89
CA ASP A 52 25.47 -6.86 -17.75
C ASP A 52 26.56 -6.21 -16.87
N ILE A 53 27.85 -6.45 -17.09
CA ILE A 53 28.92 -5.98 -16.17
C ILE A 53 29.40 -4.54 -16.48
N GLU A 54 29.12 -4.00 -17.66
CA GLU A 54 29.36 -2.57 -17.93
C GLU A 54 28.18 -1.67 -17.57
N VAL A 55 27.11 -2.26 -17.02
CA VAL A 55 25.91 -1.53 -16.58
C VAL A 55 25.75 -1.71 -15.07
N THR A 56 26.75 -1.27 -14.31
CA THR A 56 26.80 -1.45 -12.84
C THR A 56 25.73 -0.63 -12.08
N ASN A 57 24.77 -0.02 -12.77
CA ASN A 57 23.66 0.72 -12.16
C ASN A 57 22.30 0.52 -12.83
N MET A 58 22.14 -0.43 -13.73
CA MET A 58 20.84 -0.66 -14.37
C MET A 58 20.06 -1.73 -13.62
N LEU A 59 18.87 -1.37 -13.15
CA LEU A 59 17.93 -2.31 -12.54
C LEU A 59 17.70 -3.52 -13.45
N SER A 60 17.77 -4.72 -12.87
CA SER A 60 17.42 -5.94 -13.59
C SER A 60 15.93 -5.98 -13.95
N PRO A 61 15.52 -6.71 -15.01
CA PRO A 61 14.09 -6.88 -15.33
C PRO A 61 13.25 -7.36 -14.14
N LYS A 62 13.81 -8.27 -13.33
CA LYS A 62 13.15 -8.77 -12.12
C LYS A 62 12.94 -7.67 -11.08
N GLU A 63 13.92 -6.81 -10.90
CA GLU A 63 13.84 -5.68 -9.96
C GLU A 63 12.83 -4.63 -10.42
N ILE A 64 12.81 -4.31 -11.73
CA ILE A 64 11.80 -3.43 -12.33
C ILE A 64 10.40 -3.98 -12.02
N GLN A 65 10.15 -5.25 -12.35
CA GLN A 65 8.86 -5.90 -12.09
C GLN A 65 8.49 -5.92 -10.60
N SER A 66 9.46 -6.14 -9.72
CA SER A 66 9.24 -6.13 -8.28
C SER A 66 8.77 -4.75 -7.79
N ARG A 67 9.42 -3.67 -8.23
CA ARG A 67 9.06 -2.30 -7.85
C ARG A 67 7.69 -1.89 -8.40
N ILE A 68 7.42 -2.20 -9.67
CA ILE A 68 6.10 -1.95 -10.28
C ILE A 68 5.00 -2.74 -9.54
N ARG A 69 5.25 -4.01 -9.19
CA ARG A 69 4.28 -4.83 -8.44
C ARG A 69 4.03 -4.28 -7.04
N ALA A 70 5.03 -3.64 -6.42
CA ALA A 70 4.92 -2.98 -5.12
C ALA A 70 4.23 -1.59 -5.19
N GLY A 71 3.79 -1.14 -6.37
CA GLY A 71 3.01 0.10 -6.52
C GLY A 71 3.76 1.27 -7.14
N ALA A 72 5.07 1.14 -7.43
CA ALA A 72 5.79 2.21 -8.11
C ALA A 72 5.25 2.43 -9.53
N SER A 73 5.29 3.68 -10.00
CA SER A 73 4.98 3.99 -11.41
C SER A 73 6.19 3.72 -12.30
N VAL A 74 5.94 3.59 -13.60
CA VAL A 74 6.99 3.39 -14.61
C VAL A 74 8.00 4.54 -14.58
N GLU A 75 7.51 5.78 -14.47
CA GLU A 75 8.31 7.00 -14.42
C GLU A 75 9.16 7.07 -13.15
N GLN A 76 8.58 6.69 -12.00
CA GLN A 76 9.32 6.63 -10.73
C GLN A 76 10.47 5.64 -10.80
N VAL A 77 10.22 4.44 -11.37
CA VAL A 77 11.26 3.42 -11.53
C VAL A 77 12.32 3.87 -12.53
N ALA A 78 11.94 4.48 -13.65
CA ALA A 78 12.85 5.00 -14.66
C ALA A 78 13.77 6.10 -14.07
N THR A 79 13.17 7.08 -13.38
CA THR A 79 13.88 8.18 -12.72
C THR A 79 14.85 7.66 -11.66
N SER A 80 14.41 6.75 -10.79
CA SER A 80 15.24 6.20 -9.71
C SER A 80 16.40 5.35 -10.22
N ALA A 81 16.25 4.76 -11.41
CA ALA A 81 17.28 3.93 -12.04
C ALA A 81 18.17 4.69 -13.04
N GLY A 82 17.81 5.94 -13.37
CA GLY A 82 18.53 6.71 -14.40
C GLY A 82 18.43 6.08 -15.80
N VAL A 83 17.32 5.41 -16.11
CA VAL A 83 17.10 4.73 -17.39
C VAL A 83 15.91 5.35 -18.13
N ASP A 84 15.85 5.08 -19.43
CA ASP A 84 14.75 5.52 -20.27
C ASP A 84 13.42 4.82 -19.87
N VAL A 85 12.33 5.59 -19.90
CA VAL A 85 10.97 5.11 -19.57
C VAL A 85 10.57 3.93 -20.43
N SER A 86 10.87 3.97 -21.74
CA SER A 86 10.53 2.91 -22.70
C SER A 86 11.18 1.56 -22.36
N ARG A 87 12.35 1.59 -21.73
CA ARG A 87 13.02 0.38 -21.24
C ARG A 87 12.25 -0.23 -20.07
N VAL A 88 11.78 0.59 -19.13
CA VAL A 88 11.00 0.12 -17.98
C VAL A 88 9.64 -0.40 -18.43
N GLU A 89 8.95 0.29 -19.34
CA GLU A 89 7.64 -0.10 -19.88
C GLU A 89 7.61 -1.52 -20.42
N ARG A 90 8.64 -1.92 -21.19
CA ARG A 90 8.72 -3.28 -21.76
C ARG A 90 8.67 -4.37 -20.71
N PHE A 91 9.22 -4.13 -19.51
CA PHE A 91 9.23 -5.09 -18.42
C PHE A 91 8.07 -4.87 -17.44
N ALA A 92 7.52 -3.66 -17.37
CA ALA A 92 6.40 -3.28 -16.52
C ALA A 92 5.06 -3.85 -17.02
N HIS A 93 4.87 -3.94 -18.35
CA HIS A 93 3.60 -4.29 -18.97
C HIS A 93 2.91 -5.52 -18.35
N PRO A 94 3.55 -6.69 -18.19
CA PRO A 94 2.87 -7.86 -17.61
C PRO A 94 2.44 -7.64 -16.16
N VAL A 95 3.20 -6.83 -15.39
CA VAL A 95 2.88 -6.52 -14.00
C VAL A 95 1.76 -5.48 -13.90
N LEU A 96 1.71 -4.51 -14.81
CA LEU A 96 0.60 -3.55 -14.89
C LEU A 96 -0.71 -4.27 -15.22
N LEU A 97 -0.69 -5.27 -16.10
CA LEU A 97 -1.86 -6.12 -16.35
C LEU A 97 -2.27 -6.94 -15.11
N GLU A 98 -1.29 -7.46 -14.34
CA GLU A 98 -1.56 -8.14 -13.07
C GLU A 98 -2.25 -7.20 -12.07
N ARG A 99 -1.77 -5.94 -11.95
CA ARG A 99 -2.37 -4.89 -11.10
C ARG A 99 -3.78 -4.53 -11.54
N SER A 100 -3.96 -4.24 -12.82
CA SER A 100 -5.29 -3.94 -13.39
C SER A 100 -6.28 -5.07 -13.12
N ARG A 101 -5.86 -6.32 -13.34
CA ARG A 101 -6.71 -7.48 -13.06
C ARG A 101 -7.05 -7.62 -11.58
N ALA A 102 -6.10 -7.35 -10.69
CA ALA A 102 -6.37 -7.37 -9.24
C ALA A 102 -7.35 -6.26 -8.84
N ALA A 103 -7.23 -5.06 -9.42
CA ALA A 103 -8.17 -3.97 -9.21
C ALA A 103 -9.58 -4.35 -9.67
N GLU A 104 -9.74 -4.90 -10.87
CA GLU A 104 -11.03 -5.39 -11.40
C GLU A 104 -11.66 -6.46 -10.49
N LEU A 105 -10.88 -7.43 -10.01
CA LEU A 105 -11.38 -8.45 -9.10
C LEU A 105 -11.80 -7.87 -7.76
N ALA A 106 -11.09 -6.86 -7.29
CA ALA A 106 -11.42 -6.19 -6.03
C ALA A 106 -12.73 -5.39 -6.12
N THR A 107 -13.04 -4.77 -7.26
CA THR A 107 -14.33 -4.07 -7.44
C THR A 107 -15.53 -5.02 -7.34
N ALA A 108 -15.36 -6.28 -7.74
CA ALA A 108 -16.37 -7.34 -7.61
C ALA A 108 -16.38 -8.04 -6.24
N SER A 109 -15.46 -7.70 -5.33
CA SER A 109 -15.42 -8.27 -3.98
C SER A 109 -16.43 -7.61 -3.05
N HIS A 110 -16.66 -8.24 -1.90
CA HIS A 110 -17.63 -7.75 -0.91
C HIS A 110 -16.92 -7.01 0.23
N PRO A 111 -17.33 -5.75 0.55
CA PRO A 111 -16.81 -5.03 1.70
C PRO A 111 -17.06 -5.79 3.00
N MET A 112 -16.05 -5.83 3.88
CA MET A 112 -16.19 -6.34 5.24
C MET A 112 -16.69 -5.24 6.16
N LEU A 113 -17.91 -5.40 6.64
CA LEU A 113 -18.55 -4.58 7.65
C LEU A 113 -18.42 -5.22 9.03
N ALA A 114 -18.89 -4.54 10.08
CA ALA A 114 -18.88 -5.07 11.45
C ALA A 114 -19.66 -6.40 11.59
N ASP A 115 -20.75 -6.53 10.84
CA ASP A 115 -21.66 -7.70 10.88
C ASP A 115 -21.28 -8.79 9.87
N GLY A 116 -20.18 -8.61 9.10
CA GLY A 116 -19.72 -9.54 8.09
C GLY A 116 -19.61 -8.95 6.69
N PRO A 117 -19.44 -9.80 5.66
CA PRO A 117 -19.36 -9.32 4.28
C PRO A 117 -20.69 -8.72 3.82
N SER A 118 -20.62 -7.56 3.14
CA SER A 118 -21.78 -6.93 2.51
C SER A 118 -22.35 -7.81 1.40
N VAL A 119 -23.66 -7.69 1.16
CA VAL A 119 -24.32 -8.32 0.01
C VAL A 119 -23.93 -7.61 -1.29
N GLN A 120 -23.75 -6.28 -1.24
CA GLN A 120 -23.31 -5.47 -2.37
C GLN A 120 -21.82 -5.64 -2.60
N THR A 121 -21.40 -5.51 -3.86
CA THR A 121 -20.00 -5.47 -4.23
C THR A 121 -19.35 -4.16 -3.79
N LEU A 122 -18.02 -4.13 -3.73
CA LEU A 122 -17.28 -2.91 -3.41
C LEU A 122 -17.59 -1.78 -4.39
N LEU A 123 -17.71 -2.09 -5.68
CA LEU A 123 -18.07 -1.09 -6.69
C LEU A 123 -19.47 -0.52 -6.45
N GLU A 124 -20.47 -1.36 -6.20
CA GLU A 124 -21.84 -0.91 -5.94
C GLU A 124 -21.93 -0.07 -4.66
N THR A 125 -21.25 -0.49 -3.60
CA THR A 125 -21.22 0.24 -2.33
C THR A 125 -20.59 1.61 -2.50
N VAL A 126 -19.42 1.68 -3.16
CA VAL A 126 -18.71 2.93 -3.44
C VAL A 126 -19.54 3.84 -4.35
N ALA A 127 -20.13 3.30 -5.43
CA ALA A 127 -20.97 4.07 -6.34
C ALA A 127 -22.16 4.71 -5.58
N THR A 128 -22.84 3.93 -4.74
CA THR A 128 -23.93 4.43 -3.90
C THR A 128 -23.48 5.55 -2.97
N ALA A 129 -22.33 5.38 -2.30
CA ALA A 129 -21.79 6.39 -1.39
C ALA A 129 -21.35 7.69 -2.12
N LEU A 130 -20.80 7.58 -3.32
CA LEU A 130 -20.42 8.76 -4.13
C LEU A 130 -21.63 9.48 -4.67
N VAL A 131 -22.63 8.77 -5.19
CA VAL A 131 -23.91 9.34 -5.64
C VAL A 131 -24.63 10.06 -4.50
N GLY A 132 -24.70 9.46 -3.31
CA GLY A 132 -25.27 10.09 -2.12
C GLY A 132 -24.57 11.40 -1.73
N ARG A 133 -23.28 11.54 -2.05
CA ARG A 133 -22.50 12.79 -1.86
C ARG A 133 -22.60 13.75 -3.03
N GLY A 134 -23.37 13.45 -4.08
CA GLY A 134 -23.46 14.25 -5.30
C GLY A 134 -22.19 14.23 -6.15
N LEU A 135 -21.39 13.16 -6.05
CA LEU A 135 -20.17 12.96 -6.80
C LEU A 135 -20.38 11.99 -7.95
N ASP A 136 -19.59 12.17 -9.01
CA ASP A 136 -19.61 11.30 -10.18
C ASP A 136 -18.85 10.01 -9.89
N HIS A 137 -19.56 8.88 -9.90
CA HIS A 137 -18.98 7.58 -9.69
C HIS A 137 -18.25 7.03 -10.94
N ASP A 138 -18.56 7.55 -12.14
CA ASP A 138 -17.88 7.16 -13.38
C ASP A 138 -16.49 7.79 -13.49
N ALA A 139 -16.27 8.93 -12.81
CA ALA A 139 -14.98 9.61 -12.75
C ALA A 139 -14.06 9.04 -11.66
N THR A 140 -14.13 7.71 -11.43
CA THR A 140 -13.27 7.01 -10.48
C THR A 140 -12.16 6.25 -11.19
N SER A 141 -11.03 6.07 -10.51
CA SER A 141 -9.91 5.27 -10.99
C SER A 141 -9.52 4.23 -9.93
N TRP A 142 -9.29 3.02 -10.38
CA TRP A 142 -8.90 1.90 -9.53
C TRP A 142 -7.52 1.39 -9.91
N ASP A 143 -6.68 1.18 -8.92
CA ASP A 143 -5.36 0.59 -9.04
C ASP A 143 -5.14 -0.44 -7.93
N ALA A 144 -4.18 -1.35 -8.12
CA ALA A 144 -3.83 -2.33 -7.10
C ALA A 144 -2.35 -2.61 -7.11
N TRP A 145 -1.80 -2.92 -5.94
CA TRP A 145 -0.42 -3.38 -5.80
C TRP A 145 -0.29 -4.44 -4.72
N LYS A 146 0.80 -5.17 -4.79
CA LYS A 146 1.08 -6.26 -3.87
C LYS A 146 2.13 -5.81 -2.86
N ASN A 147 1.75 -5.84 -1.58
CA ASN A 147 2.64 -5.49 -0.48
C ASN A 147 3.73 -6.55 -0.27
N ALA A 148 4.73 -6.23 0.54
CA ALA A 148 5.82 -7.15 0.89
C ALA A 148 5.32 -8.43 1.60
N ASP A 149 4.18 -8.37 2.29
CA ASP A 149 3.49 -9.50 2.92
C ASP A 149 2.70 -10.38 1.92
N GLY A 150 2.75 -10.04 0.63
CA GLY A 150 2.05 -10.75 -0.43
C GLY A 150 0.56 -10.45 -0.56
N ARG A 151 0.03 -9.51 0.22
CA ARG A 151 -1.38 -9.09 0.18
C ARG A 151 -1.59 -7.98 -0.82
N TRP A 152 -2.80 -7.95 -1.40
CA TRP A 152 -3.20 -6.89 -2.32
C TRP A 152 -3.75 -5.68 -1.57
N THR A 153 -3.21 -4.51 -1.87
CA THR A 153 -3.84 -3.23 -1.55
C THR A 153 -4.44 -2.67 -2.83
N VAL A 154 -5.67 -2.21 -2.74
CA VAL A 154 -6.42 -1.62 -3.83
C VAL A 154 -6.69 -0.16 -3.48
N GLN A 155 -6.42 0.71 -4.42
CA GLN A 155 -6.63 2.14 -4.30
C GLN A 155 -7.79 2.57 -5.19
N LEU A 156 -8.73 3.26 -4.60
CA LEU A 156 -9.74 4.04 -5.29
C LEU A 156 -9.33 5.50 -5.27
N THR A 157 -9.45 6.16 -6.41
CA THR A 157 -9.24 7.61 -6.55
C THR A 157 -10.47 8.25 -7.17
N TRP A 158 -10.95 9.36 -6.60
CA TRP A 158 -12.07 10.14 -7.13
C TRP A 158 -11.85 11.64 -6.95
N LEU A 159 -12.61 12.43 -7.67
CA LEU A 159 -12.59 13.88 -7.58
C LEU A 159 -13.81 14.39 -6.79
N ALA A 160 -13.57 15.25 -5.80
CA ALA A 160 -14.62 16.04 -5.14
C ALA A 160 -14.34 17.54 -5.41
N GLY A 161 -15.02 18.09 -6.39
CA GLY A 161 -14.71 19.42 -6.91
C GLY A 161 -13.32 19.45 -7.56
N ARG A 162 -12.37 20.17 -6.94
CA ARG A 162 -10.97 20.27 -7.40
C ARG A 162 -10.01 19.36 -6.61
N SER A 163 -10.49 18.71 -5.58
CA SER A 163 -9.67 17.88 -4.69
C SER A 163 -9.70 16.44 -5.14
N GLN A 164 -8.53 15.85 -5.30
CA GLN A 164 -8.37 14.42 -5.51
C GLN A 164 -8.39 13.73 -4.15
N ASN A 165 -9.27 12.76 -3.99
CA ASN A 165 -9.41 11.94 -2.80
C ASN A 165 -8.98 10.51 -3.11
N VAL A 166 -8.50 9.82 -2.08
CA VAL A 166 -7.98 8.46 -2.20
C VAL A 166 -8.49 7.63 -1.03
N ALA A 167 -8.85 6.38 -1.31
CA ALA A 167 -9.22 5.38 -0.31
C ALA A 167 -8.50 4.07 -0.59
N HIS A 168 -8.10 3.36 0.46
CA HIS A 168 -7.35 2.11 0.34
C HIS A 168 -8.11 0.96 0.98
N PHE A 169 -8.11 -0.15 0.27
CA PHE A 169 -8.75 -1.40 0.70
C PHE A 169 -7.74 -2.54 0.64
N ARG A 170 -7.81 -3.45 1.60
CA ARG A 170 -7.12 -4.74 1.52
C ARG A 170 -8.02 -5.74 0.83
N PHE A 171 -7.61 -6.17 -0.35
CA PHE A 171 -8.32 -7.19 -1.10
C PHE A 171 -7.78 -8.58 -0.81
N THR A 172 -8.69 -9.50 -0.51
CA THR A 172 -8.41 -10.93 -0.34
C THR A 172 -9.25 -11.71 -1.35
N PRO A 173 -8.62 -12.29 -2.38
CA PRO A 173 -9.33 -13.15 -3.34
C PRO A 173 -9.96 -14.35 -2.63
N GLY A 174 -11.13 -14.75 -3.08
CA GLY A 174 -11.84 -15.89 -2.52
C GLY A 174 -12.96 -16.41 -3.42
N ALA A 175 -13.61 -17.48 -2.99
CA ALA A 175 -14.86 -17.91 -3.62
C ALA A 175 -15.88 -16.75 -3.56
N HIS A 176 -16.70 -16.64 -4.58
CA HIS A 176 -17.73 -15.58 -4.69
C HIS A 176 -17.16 -14.14 -4.70
N GLY A 177 -16.00 -13.91 -5.37
CA GLY A 177 -15.42 -12.58 -5.56
C GLY A 177 -14.41 -12.15 -4.49
N GLY A 178 -14.41 -12.79 -3.31
CA GLY A 178 -13.52 -12.42 -2.22
C GLY A 178 -14.03 -11.26 -1.36
N THR A 179 -13.13 -10.67 -0.55
CA THR A 179 -13.48 -9.62 0.41
C THR A 179 -12.55 -8.41 0.33
N ALA A 180 -13.09 -7.23 0.62
CA ALA A 180 -12.34 -5.98 0.73
C ALA A 180 -12.50 -5.40 2.15
N VAL A 181 -11.38 -5.09 2.80
CA VAL A 181 -11.35 -4.47 4.14
C VAL A 181 -10.81 -3.06 4.01
N ALA A 182 -11.50 -2.06 4.55
CA ALA A 182 -11.04 -0.68 4.58
C ALA A 182 -9.74 -0.55 5.39
N LEU A 183 -8.75 0.17 4.85
CA LEU A 183 -7.46 0.40 5.50
C LEU A 183 -7.34 1.80 6.11
N ASP A 184 -8.06 2.76 5.57
CA ASP A 184 -8.05 4.16 6.01
C ASP A 184 -9.47 4.69 6.28
N ASP A 185 -9.55 5.88 6.83
CA ASP A 185 -10.84 6.47 7.19
C ASP A 185 -11.69 6.83 5.97
N PRO A 186 -11.16 7.37 4.85
CA PRO A 186 -11.94 7.55 3.64
C PRO A 186 -12.57 6.25 3.12
N ALA A 187 -11.83 5.13 3.20
CA ALA A 187 -12.37 3.83 2.81
C ALA A 187 -13.48 3.35 3.75
N LYS A 188 -13.34 3.56 5.07
CA LYS A 188 -14.39 3.23 6.04
C LYS A 188 -15.65 4.03 5.80
N GLU A 189 -15.51 5.33 5.57
CA GLU A 189 -16.65 6.21 5.28
C GLU A 189 -17.40 5.82 3.99
N LEU A 190 -16.69 5.31 2.98
CA LEU A 190 -17.30 4.89 1.72
C LEU A 190 -18.11 3.59 1.83
N ILE A 191 -17.72 2.70 2.76
CA ILE A 191 -18.43 1.43 2.98
C ILE A 191 -19.38 1.47 4.15
N ASP A 192 -19.48 2.58 4.88
CA ASP A 192 -20.38 2.74 6.03
C ASP A 192 -21.85 2.74 5.54
N PRO A 193 -22.68 1.76 5.96
CA PRO A 193 -24.07 1.71 5.57
C PRO A 193 -24.92 2.84 6.19
N ASP A 194 -24.44 3.46 7.26
CA ASP A 194 -25.11 4.55 7.96
C ASP A 194 -24.72 5.95 7.44
N PHE A 195 -23.91 6.01 6.37
CA PHE A 195 -23.43 7.25 5.79
C PHE A 195 -24.56 8.24 5.41
N ASP A 196 -25.68 7.74 4.89
CA ASP A 196 -26.85 8.54 4.52
C ASP A 196 -27.74 8.94 5.73
N ARG A 197 -27.38 8.49 6.93
CA ARG A 197 -28.09 8.93 8.13
C ARG A 197 -27.77 10.38 8.38
N PRO A 198 -28.77 11.29 8.36
CA PRO A 198 -28.55 12.67 8.68
C PRO A 198 -27.90 12.75 10.07
N LEU A 199 -26.74 13.37 10.14
CA LEU A 199 -26.07 13.64 11.41
C LEU A 199 -27.11 14.25 12.33
N ARG A 200 -27.38 13.61 13.49
CA ARG A 200 -28.24 14.19 14.51
C ARG A 200 -27.74 15.63 14.72
N PRO A 201 -28.62 16.64 14.63
CA PRO A 201 -28.21 18.00 14.89
C PRO A 201 -27.53 17.99 16.26
N VAL A 202 -26.26 18.29 16.29
CA VAL A 202 -25.54 18.50 17.53
C VAL A 202 -26.30 19.62 18.22
N ALA A 203 -26.92 19.33 19.37
CA ALA A 203 -27.58 20.36 20.15
C ALA A 203 -26.59 21.52 20.31
N PRO A 204 -27.00 22.75 20.00
CA PRO A 204 -26.09 23.89 20.10
C PRO A 204 -25.48 23.83 21.49
N VAL A 205 -24.15 23.72 21.56
CA VAL A 205 -23.42 23.87 22.81
C VAL A 205 -23.84 25.22 23.36
N ALA A 206 -24.53 25.25 24.51
CA ALA A 206 -24.91 26.48 25.14
C ALA A 206 -23.65 27.34 25.24
N GLN A 207 -23.60 28.43 24.52
CA GLN A 207 -22.55 29.43 24.66
C GLN A 207 -22.54 29.80 26.15
N LEU A 208 -21.46 29.47 26.83
CA LEU A 208 -21.16 30.06 28.13
C LEU A 208 -20.89 31.51 27.83
N ASP A 209 -21.91 32.36 28.05
CA ASP A 209 -21.74 33.80 28.08
C ASP A 209 -20.79 34.09 29.26
N PHE A 210 -19.54 34.32 28.95
CA PHE A 210 -18.60 35.00 29.85
C PHE A 210 -18.96 36.50 29.78
N ASP A 211 -20.07 36.85 30.42
CA ASP A 211 -20.40 38.24 30.62
C ASP A 211 -19.43 38.82 31.64
N ASP A 212 -18.70 39.81 31.20
CA ASP A 212 -17.62 40.51 31.86
C ASP A 212 -18.24 41.31 33.04
N ALA A 213 -18.32 40.67 34.19
CA ALA A 213 -18.79 41.35 35.43
C ALA A 213 -17.67 42.21 35.95
N ALA A 214 -17.70 43.48 35.63
CA ALA A 214 -16.97 44.54 36.31
C ALA A 214 -17.24 44.51 37.84
N PRO A 215 -16.25 44.79 38.67
CA PRO A 215 -16.38 44.73 40.14
C PRO A 215 -17.23 45.88 40.67
N GLN A 216 -18.37 45.58 41.29
CA GLN A 216 -19.10 46.53 42.12
C GLN A 216 -18.78 46.28 43.58
N GLU A 217 -18.35 47.35 44.22
CA GLU A 217 -18.09 47.47 45.67
C GLU A 217 -19.35 47.27 46.52
N PRO A 218 -19.21 46.94 47.81
CA PRO A 218 -20.31 46.45 48.64
C PRO A 218 -21.10 47.56 49.30
N ALA A 219 -22.44 47.49 49.22
CA ALA A 219 -23.34 48.24 50.11
C ALA A 219 -23.98 47.30 51.11
N VAL A 220 -23.81 47.68 52.37
CA VAL A 220 -24.32 47.12 53.60
C VAL A 220 -25.85 47.27 53.66
N GLU A 221 -26.58 46.22 54.11
CA GLU A 221 -27.57 46.25 55.19
C GLU A 221 -28.30 44.92 55.40
N GLU A 222 -28.37 44.49 56.64
CA GLU A 222 -29.07 43.36 57.25
C GLU A 222 -30.60 43.65 57.36
N PRO A 223 -31.44 42.76 58.06
CA PRO A 223 -31.46 41.31 58.22
C PRO A 223 -32.87 40.68 58.01
N VAL A 224 -32.99 39.39 58.36
CA VAL A 224 -34.14 38.65 58.96
C VAL A 224 -34.59 37.40 58.21
N THR A 225 -34.14 36.27 58.74
CA THR A 225 -34.61 34.90 58.97
C THR A 225 -36.02 34.45 58.55
N PRO A 226 -36.37 33.13 58.47
CA PRO A 226 -35.71 31.91 58.92
C PRO A 226 -35.86 30.70 57.95
N PRO A 227 -35.47 29.47 58.33
CA PRO A 227 -34.85 28.49 57.47
C PRO A 227 -35.82 27.45 56.90
N ARG A 228 -35.55 26.99 55.68
CA ARG A 228 -36.23 25.81 55.14
C ARG A 228 -35.18 24.76 54.73
N ALA A 229 -35.41 23.55 55.23
CA ALA A 229 -34.60 22.35 55.24
C ALA A 229 -33.91 22.07 53.89
N ARG A 230 -32.59 21.89 53.95
CA ARG A 230 -31.75 21.36 52.87
C ARG A 230 -31.99 19.84 52.77
N ARG A 231 -32.52 19.40 51.66
CA ARG A 231 -32.40 18.00 51.22
C ARG A 231 -30.95 17.76 50.81
N SER A 232 -30.30 16.84 51.49
CA SER A 232 -28.96 16.35 51.19
C SER A 232 -28.93 15.71 49.83
N LYS A 233 -27.95 16.11 49.01
CA LYS A 233 -27.60 15.41 47.77
C LYS A 233 -26.98 14.05 48.13
N PRO A 234 -27.29 12.94 47.42
CA PRO A 234 -26.60 11.69 47.65
C PRO A 234 -25.12 11.83 47.33
N ALA A 235 -24.25 11.36 48.22
CA ALA A 235 -22.82 11.30 48.00
C ALA A 235 -22.51 10.32 46.89
N VAL A 236 -21.67 10.74 45.96
CA VAL A 236 -21.12 9.87 44.93
C VAL A 236 -20.04 9.01 45.60
N PRO A 237 -20.11 7.67 45.55
CA PRO A 237 -19.08 6.83 46.17
C PRO A 237 -17.75 7.04 45.45
N THR A 238 -16.66 7.07 46.24
CA THR A 238 -15.29 7.15 45.73
C THR A 238 -14.91 5.83 45.07
N TRP A 239 -14.02 5.89 44.08
CA TRP A 239 -13.56 4.72 43.32
C TRP A 239 -12.95 3.61 44.23
N GLU A 240 -12.48 3.94 45.43
CA GLU A 240 -11.95 3.00 46.43
C GLU A 240 -13.04 2.10 47.02
N ASP A 241 -14.27 2.59 47.16
CA ASP A 241 -15.40 1.82 47.69
C ASP A 241 -15.89 0.74 46.70
N VAL A 242 -15.69 0.97 45.39
CA VAL A 242 -16.05 0.02 44.31
C VAL A 242 -15.06 -1.16 44.24
N LEU A 243 -13.80 -0.94 44.61
CA LEU A 243 -12.76 -1.98 44.57
C LEU A 243 -12.79 -2.95 45.76
N LEU A 244 -13.42 -2.59 46.88
CA LEU A 244 -13.49 -3.44 48.06
C LEU A 244 -14.68 -4.40 48.07
N ASP A 245 -15.74 -4.10 47.30
CA ASP A 245 -16.95 -4.94 47.23
C ASP A 245 -16.78 -6.20 46.35
N VAL A 246 -15.72 -6.23 45.51
CA VAL A 246 -15.43 -7.40 44.65
C VAL A 246 -14.71 -8.54 45.41
N ARG A 247 -14.28 -8.31 46.66
CA ARG A 247 -13.49 -9.31 47.42
C ARG A 247 -14.26 -10.15 48.43
N SER A 248 -15.55 -9.94 48.65
CA SER A 248 -16.34 -10.66 49.67
C SER A 248 -17.47 -11.56 49.15
N GLY A 249 -17.53 -11.84 47.85
CA GLY A 249 -18.54 -12.70 47.23
C GLY A 249 -18.01 -14.09 46.83
N GLY A 250 -17.45 -14.84 47.74
CA GLY A 250 -17.09 -16.23 47.50
C GLY A 250 -17.37 -17.06 48.76
N HIS A 251 -18.53 -17.72 48.73
CA HIS A 251 -18.84 -18.99 49.37
C HIS A 251 -20.34 -19.06 49.71
N HIS A 252 -21.09 -19.73 48.85
CA HIS A 252 -21.95 -20.87 49.21
C HIS A 252 -22.45 -21.51 47.90
#